data_acaab1bdbc4acf98b5976bab35b64843
#
_entry.id   acaab1bdbc4acf98b5976bab35b64843
#
_cell.length_a   1.000
_cell.length_b   1.000
_cell.length_c   1.000
_cell.angle_alpha   90.00
_cell.angle_beta   90.00
_cell.angle_gamma   90.00
#
_symmetry.space_group_name_H-M   'P 1'
#
loop_
_entity.id
_entity.type
_entity.pdbx_description
1 polymer ?
#
loop_
_entity_poly.entity_id
_entity_poly.type
_entity_poly.pdbx_seq_one_letter_code
_entity_poly.pdbx_strand_id
1 'polypeptide(L)'
;MPRPDTEVLVESCLQLDLPAQAAIIDLGTGTGAIALALASERPDWQVTATDIYPPTLAVAKENAQTHNLERVVFKLGAWFAALGVPAEPMFDLIVSNPPYIAADDVHMKDLATEPERALVAAKQGLSDLEIIIQQGKHWLKPQGWIAVEHGYDQAVAVQNIFNDAGFVAVRTILDYGGNDRVTIGQLGD
;
A
#
# COMPACT_ATOMS: atom_id res chain seq x y z
N MET A 1 14.80 -3.76 6.66
CA MET A 1 14.00 -4.65 7.54
C MET A 1 12.58 -4.10 7.55
N PRO A 2 11.53 -4.93 7.38
CA PRO A 2 10.16 -4.46 7.57
C PRO A 2 10.03 -3.84 8.95
N ARG A 3 9.28 -2.76 9.06
CA ARG A 3 8.97 -2.16 10.37
C ARG A 3 7.84 -2.97 11.01
N PRO A 4 7.81 -3.12 12.35
CA PRO A 4 6.70 -3.81 13.04
C PRO A 4 5.31 -3.26 12.66
N ASP A 5 5.24 -1.97 12.36
CA ASP A 5 4.00 -1.29 11.96
C ASP A 5 3.44 -1.82 10.63
N THR A 6 4.32 -2.16 9.67
CA THR A 6 3.95 -2.71 8.36
C THR A 6 3.40 -4.14 8.47
N GLU A 7 3.71 -4.87 9.55
CA GLU A 7 3.10 -6.19 9.82
C GLU A 7 1.58 -6.06 10.02
N VAL A 8 1.13 -5.00 10.70
CA VAL A 8 -0.30 -4.72 10.91
C VAL A 8 -1.04 -4.51 9.59
N LEU A 9 -0.40 -3.85 8.60
CA LEU A 9 -0.98 -3.68 7.27
C LEU A 9 -1.18 -5.03 6.58
N VAL A 10 -0.17 -5.91 6.60
CA VAL A 10 -0.25 -7.25 6.01
C VAL A 10 -1.34 -8.08 6.71
N GLU A 11 -1.36 -8.12 8.04
CA GLU A 11 -2.37 -8.84 8.80
C GLU A 11 -3.78 -8.34 8.51
N SER A 12 -3.96 -7.02 8.43
CA SER A 12 -5.24 -6.42 8.08
C SER A 12 -5.73 -6.87 6.71
N CYS A 13 -4.84 -6.94 5.71
CA CYS A 13 -5.16 -7.42 4.38
C CYS A 13 -5.54 -8.91 4.37
N LEU A 14 -4.85 -9.74 5.15
CA LEU A 14 -5.11 -11.18 5.25
C LEU A 14 -6.44 -11.54 5.92
N GLN A 15 -7.01 -10.60 6.70
CA GLN A 15 -8.32 -10.75 7.39
C GLN A 15 -9.50 -10.28 6.54
N LEU A 16 -9.27 -9.64 5.38
CA LEU A 16 -10.34 -9.23 4.47
C LEU A 16 -10.99 -10.45 3.82
N ASP A 17 -12.30 -10.37 3.62
CA ASP A 17 -13.04 -11.37 2.84
C ASP A 17 -12.80 -11.14 1.35
N LEU A 18 -11.82 -11.82 0.80
CA LEU A 18 -11.38 -11.72 -0.58
C LEU A 18 -11.54 -13.07 -1.29
N PRO A 19 -11.70 -13.06 -2.64
CA PRO A 19 -11.71 -14.29 -3.42
C PRO A 19 -10.46 -15.16 -3.19
N ALA A 20 -10.60 -16.46 -3.28
CA ALA A 20 -9.48 -17.40 -3.12
C ALA A 20 -8.33 -17.10 -4.09
N GLN A 21 -8.62 -16.62 -5.29
CA GLN A 21 -7.65 -16.19 -6.31
C GLN A 21 -7.71 -14.67 -6.51
N ALA A 22 -7.61 -13.92 -5.41
CA ALA A 22 -7.66 -12.46 -5.46
C ALA A 22 -6.50 -11.86 -6.25
N ALA A 23 -6.78 -10.80 -6.99
CA ALA A 23 -5.79 -9.96 -7.65
C ALA A 23 -5.42 -8.79 -6.75
N ILE A 24 -4.15 -8.71 -6.36
CA ILE A 24 -3.62 -7.73 -5.40
C ILE A 24 -2.62 -6.82 -6.09
N ILE A 25 -2.59 -5.55 -5.71
CA ILE A 25 -1.49 -4.65 -6.08
C ILE A 25 -0.91 -3.97 -4.85
N ASP A 26 0.42 -3.99 -4.75
CA ASP A 26 1.22 -3.25 -3.77
C ASP A 26 1.88 -2.05 -4.46
N LEU A 27 1.46 -0.84 -4.07
CA LEU A 27 1.90 0.41 -4.65
C LEU A 27 3.03 1.04 -3.82
N GLY A 28 4.19 1.30 -4.45
CA GLY A 28 5.37 1.74 -3.73
C GLY A 28 5.98 0.62 -2.89
N THR A 29 6.17 -0.55 -3.51
CA THR A 29 6.52 -1.80 -2.82
C THR A 29 7.86 -1.78 -2.09
N GLY A 30 8.73 -0.81 -2.41
CA GLY A 30 10.06 -0.76 -1.82
C GLY A 30 10.85 -2.04 -2.08
N THR A 31 11.34 -2.67 -1.04
CA THR A 31 12.06 -3.95 -1.12
C THR A 31 11.17 -5.17 -1.33
N GLY A 32 9.87 -4.96 -1.54
CA GLY A 32 8.90 -6.03 -1.76
C GLY A 32 8.27 -6.61 -0.49
N ALA A 33 8.49 -6.01 0.68
CA ALA A 33 8.12 -6.62 1.95
C ALA A 33 6.64 -6.98 2.05
N ILE A 34 5.73 -6.07 1.69
CA ILE A 34 4.28 -6.29 1.74
C ILE A 34 3.87 -7.30 0.66
N ALA A 35 4.25 -7.06 -0.60
CA ALA A 35 3.89 -7.92 -1.73
C ALA A 35 4.32 -9.36 -1.51
N LEU A 36 5.56 -9.58 -1.03
CA LEU A 36 6.11 -10.91 -0.80
C LEU A 36 5.47 -11.60 0.40
N ALA A 37 5.16 -10.85 1.49
CA ALA A 37 4.45 -11.41 2.63
C ALA A 37 3.04 -11.89 2.23
N LEU A 38 2.26 -11.06 1.52
CA LEU A 38 0.94 -11.44 1.01
C LEU A 38 1.00 -12.64 0.06
N ALA A 39 1.97 -12.66 -0.86
CA ALA A 39 2.17 -13.78 -1.76
C ALA A 39 2.56 -15.07 -1.04
N SER A 40 3.36 -14.99 0.03
CA SER A 40 3.75 -16.14 0.84
C SER A 40 2.57 -16.75 1.60
N GLU A 41 1.77 -15.90 2.27
CA GLU A 41 0.63 -16.31 3.08
C GLU A 41 -0.58 -16.78 2.26
N ARG A 42 -0.70 -16.31 1.02
CA ARG A 42 -1.79 -16.65 0.09
C ARG A 42 -1.21 -17.08 -1.27
N PRO A 43 -0.81 -18.35 -1.42
CA PRO A 43 -0.15 -18.84 -2.64
C PRO A 43 -0.97 -18.67 -3.92
N ASP A 44 -2.30 -18.65 -3.82
CA ASP A 44 -3.22 -18.52 -4.95
C ASP A 44 -3.52 -17.07 -5.34
N TRP A 45 -3.08 -16.09 -4.55
CA TRP A 45 -3.25 -14.68 -4.90
C TRP A 45 -2.31 -14.25 -6.02
N GLN A 46 -2.83 -13.44 -6.92
CA GLN A 46 -2.07 -12.84 -8.03
C GLN A 46 -1.56 -11.47 -7.59
N VAL A 47 -0.30 -11.40 -7.17
CA VAL A 47 0.29 -10.19 -6.61
C VAL A 47 1.10 -9.44 -7.67
N THR A 48 0.75 -8.17 -7.88
CA THR A 48 1.52 -7.20 -8.65
C THR A 48 2.12 -6.17 -7.68
N ALA A 49 3.34 -5.74 -7.93
CA ALA A 49 4.04 -4.75 -7.12
C ALA A 49 4.63 -3.65 -8.01
N THR A 50 4.48 -2.38 -7.61
CA THR A 50 5.03 -1.26 -8.36
C THR A 50 5.97 -0.43 -7.51
N ASP A 51 7.00 0.14 -8.12
CA ASP A 51 7.88 1.13 -7.50
C ASP A 51 8.45 2.06 -8.57
N ILE A 52 8.70 3.32 -8.19
CA ILE A 52 9.27 4.32 -9.09
C ILE A 52 10.80 4.20 -9.21
N TYR A 53 11.46 3.54 -8.25
CA TYR A 53 12.92 3.46 -8.20
C TYR A 53 13.44 2.12 -8.72
N PRO A 54 14.17 2.10 -9.89
CA PRO A 54 14.70 0.87 -10.44
C PRO A 54 15.62 0.07 -9.50
N PRO A 55 16.54 0.72 -8.72
CA PRO A 55 17.38 -0.03 -7.77
C PRO A 55 16.59 -0.73 -6.67
N THR A 56 15.56 -0.07 -6.15
CA THR A 56 14.68 -0.63 -5.11
C THR A 56 13.92 -1.83 -5.64
N LEU A 57 13.38 -1.70 -6.87
CA LEU A 57 12.66 -2.79 -7.53
C LEU A 57 13.56 -3.99 -7.87
N ALA A 58 14.86 -3.75 -8.12
CA ALA A 58 15.85 -4.82 -8.30
C ALA A 58 16.00 -5.64 -7.01
N VAL A 59 16.11 -4.98 -5.87
CA VAL A 59 16.16 -5.64 -4.55
C VAL A 59 14.88 -6.43 -4.27
N ALA A 60 13.71 -5.90 -4.60
CA ALA A 60 12.44 -6.62 -4.45
C ALA A 60 12.42 -7.93 -5.26
N LYS A 61 12.94 -7.91 -6.50
CA LYS A 61 13.07 -9.10 -7.34
C LYS A 61 14.06 -10.12 -6.78
N GLU A 62 15.20 -9.67 -6.25
CA GLU A 62 16.18 -10.54 -5.58
C GLU A 62 15.58 -11.21 -4.34
N ASN A 63 14.80 -10.45 -3.55
CA ASN A 63 14.07 -10.98 -2.41
C ASN A 63 13.02 -12.02 -2.86
N ALA A 64 12.30 -11.76 -3.94
CA ALA A 64 11.33 -12.71 -4.50
C ALA A 64 12.01 -14.04 -4.89
N GLN A 65 13.16 -13.99 -5.55
CA GLN A 65 13.95 -15.17 -5.89
C GLN A 65 14.42 -15.93 -4.64
N THR A 66 14.94 -15.21 -3.65
CA THR A 66 15.43 -15.80 -2.39
C THR A 66 14.33 -16.57 -1.63
N HIS A 67 13.09 -16.11 -1.74
CA HIS A 67 11.94 -16.72 -1.07
C HIS A 67 11.08 -17.63 -1.96
N ASN A 68 11.50 -17.91 -3.20
CA ASN A 68 10.75 -18.71 -4.20
C ASN A 68 9.36 -18.12 -4.50
N LEU A 69 9.30 -16.79 -4.65
CA LEU A 69 8.08 -16.00 -4.90
C LEU A 69 8.14 -15.26 -6.25
N GLU A 70 8.84 -15.81 -7.26
CA GLU A 70 9.04 -15.21 -8.59
C GLU A 70 7.72 -15.05 -9.36
N ARG A 71 6.63 -15.61 -8.87
CA ARG A 71 5.27 -15.38 -9.39
C ARG A 71 4.76 -13.95 -9.15
N VAL A 72 5.37 -13.19 -8.22
CA VAL A 72 5.03 -11.77 -8.01
C VAL A 72 5.50 -10.96 -9.22
N VAL A 73 4.58 -10.17 -9.79
CA VAL A 73 4.84 -9.35 -10.98
C VAL A 73 5.32 -7.96 -10.56
N PHE A 74 6.55 -7.60 -10.91
CA PHE A 74 7.12 -6.28 -10.58
C PHE A 74 7.08 -5.35 -11.78
N LYS A 75 6.53 -4.13 -11.61
CA LYS A 75 6.43 -3.09 -12.64
C LYS A 75 7.06 -1.78 -12.18
N LEU A 76 7.84 -1.16 -13.06
CA LEU A 76 8.48 0.13 -12.82
C LEU A 76 7.51 1.27 -13.15
N GLY A 77 7.30 2.18 -12.22
CA GLY A 77 6.50 3.39 -12.40
C GLY A 77 5.87 3.89 -11.10
N ALA A 78 5.38 5.12 -11.13
CA ALA A 78 4.72 5.73 -9.98
C ALA A 78 3.27 5.23 -9.88
N TRP A 79 2.92 4.64 -8.75
CA TRP A 79 1.56 4.19 -8.44
C TRP A 79 0.93 3.41 -9.62
N PHE A 80 -0.24 3.83 -10.07
CA PHE A 80 -0.96 3.21 -11.18
C PHE A 80 -0.38 3.52 -12.56
N ALA A 81 0.44 4.56 -12.70
CA ALA A 81 1.08 4.87 -13.99
C ALA A 81 1.96 3.73 -14.53
N ALA A 82 2.46 2.86 -13.64
CA ALA A 82 3.17 1.63 -14.01
C ALA A 82 2.31 0.63 -14.81
N LEU A 83 0.99 0.76 -14.76
CA LEU A 83 0.02 -0.16 -15.37
C LEU A 83 -0.59 0.37 -16.68
N GLY A 84 -0.46 1.67 -16.94
CA GLY A 84 -1.15 2.34 -18.05
C GLY A 84 -2.56 2.81 -17.68
N VAL A 85 -3.48 2.74 -18.62
CA VAL A 85 -4.90 3.09 -18.40
C VAL A 85 -5.71 1.80 -18.28
N PRO A 86 -6.50 1.60 -17.22
CA PRO A 86 -7.26 0.39 -17.07
C PRO A 86 -8.40 0.35 -18.09
N ALA A 87 -8.54 -0.76 -18.81
CA ALA A 87 -9.69 -1.02 -19.65
C ALA A 87 -10.90 -1.45 -18.81
N GLU A 88 -10.64 -2.17 -17.72
CA GLU A 88 -11.62 -2.66 -16.74
C GLU A 88 -11.01 -2.68 -15.34
N PRO A 89 -11.82 -2.67 -14.27
CA PRO A 89 -11.35 -2.89 -12.90
C PRO A 89 -10.59 -4.22 -12.77
N MET A 90 -9.43 -4.19 -12.10
CA MET A 90 -8.48 -5.32 -12.12
C MET A 90 -8.26 -5.96 -10.77
N PHE A 91 -8.34 -5.20 -9.67
CA PHE A 91 -7.85 -5.63 -8.37
C PHE A 91 -8.96 -5.84 -7.35
N ASP A 92 -8.82 -6.86 -6.56
CA ASP A 92 -9.66 -7.13 -5.39
C ASP A 92 -9.14 -6.37 -4.16
N LEU A 93 -7.80 -6.10 -4.12
CA LEU A 93 -7.15 -5.33 -3.07
C LEU A 93 -6.05 -4.45 -3.64
N ILE A 94 -6.04 -3.19 -3.23
CA ILE A 94 -4.92 -2.26 -3.37
C ILE A 94 -4.32 -2.07 -1.98
N VAL A 95 -3.01 -2.27 -1.86
CA VAL A 95 -2.27 -2.04 -0.62
C VAL A 95 -1.13 -1.06 -0.86
N SER A 96 -0.82 -0.21 0.10
CA SER A 96 0.32 0.71 0.02
C SER A 96 0.79 1.16 1.39
N ASN A 97 2.10 1.32 1.51
CA ASN A 97 2.75 2.08 2.57
C ASN A 97 3.50 3.25 1.93
N PRO A 98 2.80 4.33 1.54
CA PRO A 98 3.43 5.48 0.89
C PRO A 98 4.20 6.34 1.89
N PRO A 99 5.09 7.24 1.44
CA PRO A 99 5.71 8.22 2.32
C PRO A 99 4.65 9.14 2.94
N TYR A 100 4.55 9.15 4.27
CA TYR A 100 3.53 9.89 5.03
C TYR A 100 4.10 10.93 6.01
N ILE A 101 5.43 11.10 6.04
CA ILE A 101 6.09 12.04 6.95
C ILE A 101 6.16 13.42 6.30
N ALA A 102 5.68 14.45 6.99
CA ALA A 102 5.76 15.83 6.53
C ALA A 102 7.22 16.34 6.52
N ALA A 103 7.52 17.28 5.62
CA ALA A 103 8.87 17.82 5.42
C ALA A 103 9.51 18.46 6.67
N ASP A 104 8.68 18.93 7.60
CA ASP A 104 9.07 19.61 8.82
C ASP A 104 9.02 18.71 10.07
N ASP A 105 8.74 17.41 9.92
CA ASP A 105 8.70 16.48 11.05
C ASP A 105 10.10 16.28 11.66
N VAL A 106 10.18 16.49 12.97
CA VAL A 106 11.43 16.37 13.75
C VAL A 106 12.00 14.93 13.78
N HIS A 107 11.16 13.92 13.49
CA HIS A 107 11.57 12.51 13.46
C HIS A 107 12.34 12.11 12.20
N MET A 108 12.44 12.99 11.18
CA MET A 108 13.25 12.72 9.98
C MET A 108 14.72 12.39 10.27
N LYS A 109 15.26 12.87 11.39
CA LYS A 109 16.65 12.61 11.76
C LYS A 109 16.96 11.15 12.09
N ASP A 110 15.95 10.41 12.53
CA ASP A 110 16.09 8.99 12.89
C ASP A 110 15.98 8.05 11.67
N LEU A 111 15.58 8.59 10.52
CA LEU A 111 15.32 7.83 9.28
C LEU A 111 16.38 8.07 8.18
N ALA A 112 17.58 8.52 8.58
CA ALA A 112 18.66 8.97 7.68
C ALA A 112 19.16 7.93 6.64
N THR A 113 18.67 6.69 6.68
CA THR A 113 19.07 5.62 5.76
C THR A 113 18.12 5.42 4.59
N GLU A 114 16.97 6.11 4.57
CA GLU A 114 16.01 6.03 3.46
C GLU A 114 16.15 7.25 2.51
N PRO A 115 15.86 7.11 1.22
CA PRO A 115 15.85 8.26 0.32
C PRO A 115 14.91 9.34 0.83
N GLU A 116 15.38 10.58 0.88
CA GLU A 116 14.65 11.74 1.44
C GLU A 116 13.22 11.86 0.87
N ARG A 117 13.06 11.59 -0.43
CA ARG A 117 11.76 11.62 -1.11
C ARG A 117 10.81 10.50 -0.66
N ALA A 118 11.33 9.37 -0.20
CA ALA A 118 10.52 8.26 0.31
C ALA A 118 9.99 8.52 1.73
N LEU A 119 10.50 9.56 2.41
CA LEU A 119 10.13 9.91 3.77
C LEU A 119 9.19 11.12 3.85
N VAL A 120 9.09 11.90 2.77
CA VAL A 120 8.39 13.19 2.80
C VAL A 120 7.36 13.26 1.69
N ALA A 121 6.11 13.46 2.04
CA ALA A 121 5.03 13.78 1.11
C ALA A 121 4.60 15.26 1.26
N ALA A 122 4.06 15.84 0.18
CA ALA A 122 3.54 17.20 0.23
C ALA A 122 2.25 17.29 1.08
N LYS A 123 1.84 18.51 1.44
CA LYS A 123 0.58 18.75 2.17
C LYS A 123 0.40 17.85 3.41
N GLN A 124 1.30 17.98 4.37
CA GLN A 124 1.26 17.20 5.62
C GLN A 124 1.33 15.68 5.43
N GLY A 125 1.99 15.21 4.39
CA GLY A 125 2.16 13.79 4.10
C GLY A 125 0.92 13.08 3.56
N LEU A 126 -0.09 13.80 3.09
CA LEU A 126 -1.36 13.23 2.62
C LEU A 126 -1.47 13.11 1.09
N SER A 127 -0.60 13.80 0.33
CA SER A 127 -0.76 13.90 -1.13
C SER A 127 -0.69 12.56 -1.86
N ASP A 128 0.21 11.67 -1.44
CA ASP A 128 0.34 10.35 -2.05
C ASP A 128 -0.84 9.44 -1.66
N LEU A 129 -1.28 9.52 -0.41
CA LEU A 129 -2.48 8.82 0.06
C LEU A 129 -3.73 9.26 -0.72
N GLU A 130 -3.89 10.58 -0.93
CA GLU A 130 -4.99 11.13 -1.72
C GLU A 130 -4.98 10.61 -3.17
N ILE A 131 -3.81 10.60 -3.82
CA ILE A 131 -3.65 10.05 -5.17
C ILE A 131 -4.04 8.57 -5.21
N ILE A 132 -3.52 7.76 -4.28
CA ILE A 132 -3.75 6.31 -4.22
C ILE A 132 -5.24 6.04 -4.03
N ILE A 133 -5.90 6.69 -3.08
CA ILE A 133 -7.30 6.45 -2.76
C ILE A 133 -8.21 6.94 -3.90
N GLN A 134 -8.00 8.16 -4.41
CA GLN A 134 -8.84 8.73 -5.46
C GLN A 134 -8.72 7.98 -6.79
N GLN A 135 -7.51 7.58 -7.18
CA GLN A 135 -7.31 6.81 -8.41
C GLN A 135 -7.68 5.34 -8.23
N GLY A 136 -7.47 4.78 -7.05
CA GLY A 136 -7.66 3.36 -6.75
C GLY A 136 -9.08 2.87 -7.05
N LYS A 137 -10.10 3.73 -6.85
CA LYS A 137 -11.49 3.38 -7.17
C LYS A 137 -11.73 2.96 -8.63
N HIS A 138 -10.90 3.44 -9.57
CA HIS A 138 -11.00 3.08 -10.99
C HIS A 138 -10.31 1.75 -11.32
N TRP A 139 -9.47 1.25 -10.41
CA TRP A 139 -8.72 0.02 -10.55
C TRP A 139 -9.33 -1.14 -9.77
N LEU A 140 -10.14 -0.82 -8.74
CA LEU A 140 -10.81 -1.83 -7.93
C LEU A 140 -12.01 -2.42 -8.65
N LYS A 141 -12.15 -3.72 -8.50
CA LYS A 141 -13.41 -4.42 -8.78
C LYS A 141 -14.50 -3.96 -7.79
N PRO A 142 -15.79 -4.11 -8.13
CA PRO A 142 -16.87 -3.91 -7.16
C PRO A 142 -16.60 -4.68 -5.87
N GLN A 143 -16.84 -4.06 -4.72
CA GLN A 143 -16.56 -4.58 -3.38
C GLN A 143 -15.06 -4.82 -3.07
N GLY A 144 -14.15 -4.40 -3.94
CA GLY A 144 -12.71 -4.43 -3.68
C GLY A 144 -12.29 -3.46 -2.55
N TRP A 145 -11.11 -3.67 -2.00
CA TRP A 145 -10.60 -2.94 -0.84
C TRP A 145 -9.36 -2.11 -1.16
N ILE A 146 -9.22 -1.00 -0.45
CA ILE A 146 -7.93 -0.31 -0.31
C ILE A 146 -7.50 -0.41 1.15
N ALA A 147 -6.21 -0.71 1.37
CA ALA A 147 -5.55 -0.68 2.67
C ALA A 147 -4.29 0.19 2.58
N VAL A 148 -4.18 1.22 3.41
CA VAL A 148 -3.01 2.11 3.43
C VAL A 148 -2.46 2.29 4.84
N GLU A 149 -1.14 2.27 4.96
CA GLU A 149 -0.43 2.70 6.17
C GLU A 149 -0.28 4.22 6.15
N HIS A 150 -0.34 4.86 7.33
CA HIS A 150 -0.20 6.31 7.51
C HIS A 150 0.39 6.67 8.87
N GLY A 151 0.72 7.93 9.08
CA GLY A 151 1.16 8.44 10.37
C GLY A 151 0.05 8.38 11.42
N TYR A 152 0.45 8.21 12.69
CA TYR A 152 -0.49 8.01 13.81
C TYR A 152 -1.47 9.19 14.01
N ASP A 153 -1.13 10.37 13.54
CA ASP A 153 -1.91 11.61 13.63
C ASP A 153 -2.74 11.89 12.37
N GLN A 154 -2.66 11.03 11.35
CA GLN A 154 -3.30 11.24 10.05
C GLN A 154 -4.64 10.50 9.89
N ALA A 155 -5.04 9.65 10.82
CA ALA A 155 -6.19 8.75 10.68
C ALA A 155 -7.48 9.46 10.25
N VAL A 156 -7.84 10.57 10.91
CA VAL A 156 -9.05 11.33 10.59
C VAL A 156 -9.00 11.91 9.18
N ALA A 157 -7.85 12.45 8.77
CA ALA A 157 -7.68 13.01 7.44
C ALA A 157 -7.77 11.92 6.37
N VAL A 158 -7.16 10.75 6.61
CA VAL A 158 -7.21 9.60 5.69
C VAL A 158 -8.62 9.05 5.58
N GLN A 159 -9.35 8.88 6.70
CA GLN A 159 -10.76 8.47 6.67
C GLN A 159 -11.63 9.44 5.86
N ASN A 160 -11.39 10.76 5.98
CA ASN A 160 -12.11 11.75 5.18
C ASN A 160 -11.82 11.58 3.68
N ILE A 161 -10.55 11.33 3.29
CA ILE A 161 -10.20 11.07 1.88
C ILE A 161 -10.96 9.84 1.35
N PHE A 162 -11.05 8.75 2.12
CA PHE A 162 -11.82 7.57 1.75
C PHE A 162 -13.31 7.88 1.59
N ASN A 163 -13.90 8.58 2.56
CA ASN A 163 -15.32 8.94 2.55
C ASN A 163 -15.65 9.86 1.36
N ASP A 164 -14.81 10.87 1.10
CA ASP A 164 -14.97 11.80 -0.02
C ASP A 164 -14.80 11.10 -1.37
N ALA A 165 -14.00 10.04 -1.43
CA ALA A 165 -13.85 9.19 -2.61
C ALA A 165 -15.03 8.21 -2.81
N GLY A 166 -15.94 8.10 -1.83
CA GLY A 166 -17.13 7.24 -1.90
C GLY A 166 -16.92 5.80 -1.41
N PHE A 167 -15.84 5.54 -0.66
CA PHE A 167 -15.64 4.24 -0.02
C PHE A 167 -16.59 4.05 1.16
N VAL A 168 -16.96 2.80 1.42
CA VAL A 168 -17.77 2.35 2.55
C VAL A 168 -16.94 1.49 3.51
N ALA A 169 -17.52 1.14 4.66
CA ALA A 169 -16.84 0.33 5.69
C ALA A 169 -15.45 0.87 6.10
N VAL A 170 -15.27 2.20 6.00
CA VAL A 170 -14.00 2.86 6.32
C VAL A 170 -13.70 2.72 7.81
N ARG A 171 -12.53 2.18 8.13
CA ARG A 171 -12.06 2.05 9.52
C ARG A 171 -10.55 2.11 9.62
N THR A 172 -10.07 2.59 10.76
CA THR A 172 -8.64 2.60 11.09
C THR A 172 -8.33 1.50 12.11
N ILE A 173 -7.18 0.88 11.93
CA ILE A 173 -6.65 -0.22 12.72
C ILE A 173 -5.41 0.28 13.45
N LEU A 174 -5.29 -0.05 14.73
CA LEU A 174 -4.17 0.35 15.57
C LEU A 174 -2.96 -0.58 15.35
N ASP A 175 -1.76 -0.01 15.46
CA ASP A 175 -0.54 -0.78 15.57
C ASP A 175 -0.40 -1.47 16.95
N TYR A 176 0.64 -2.28 17.12
CA TYR A 176 0.90 -2.96 18.40
C TYR A 176 1.22 -2.02 19.56
N GLY A 177 1.56 -0.75 19.25
CA GLY A 177 1.76 0.31 20.23
C GLY A 177 0.48 1.04 20.63
N GLY A 178 -0.66 0.71 19.99
CA GLY A 178 -1.95 1.35 20.22
C GLY A 178 -2.15 2.67 19.47
N ASN A 179 -1.33 2.96 18.46
CA ASN A 179 -1.48 4.15 17.63
C ASN A 179 -2.24 3.82 16.36
N ASP A 180 -2.99 4.77 15.84
CA ASP A 180 -3.60 4.68 14.51
C ASP A 180 -2.54 4.43 13.44
N ARG A 181 -2.73 3.40 12.59
CA ARG A 181 -1.67 3.04 11.64
C ARG A 181 -2.17 2.66 10.26
N VAL A 182 -3.23 1.90 10.16
CA VAL A 182 -3.74 1.40 8.89
C VAL A 182 -5.19 1.81 8.72
N THR A 183 -5.53 2.48 7.63
CA THR A 183 -6.93 2.73 7.27
C THR A 183 -7.30 1.89 6.06
N ILE A 184 -8.44 1.23 6.15
CA ILE A 184 -9.02 0.43 5.08
C ILE A 184 -10.40 0.97 4.72
N GLY A 185 -10.77 0.79 3.44
CA GLY A 185 -12.10 1.12 2.94
C GLY A 185 -12.47 0.20 1.79
N GLN A 186 -13.76 -0.08 1.64
CA GLN A 186 -14.31 -0.94 0.60
C GLN A 186 -14.99 -0.09 -0.46
N LEU A 187 -14.77 -0.39 -1.74
CA LEU A 187 -15.53 0.21 -2.83
C LEU A 187 -16.95 -0.35 -2.79
N GLY A 188 -17.95 0.53 -2.80
CA GLY A 188 -19.35 0.12 -2.92
C GLY A 188 -19.66 -0.56 -4.26
N ASP A 189 -20.90 -1.00 -4.40
CA ASP A 189 -21.42 -1.61 -5.63
C ASP A 189 -21.51 -0.58 -6.78
#